data_46451afa4b96c7f424f962a4f7c2e717
#
_entry.id   46451afa4b96c7f424f962a4f7c2e717
#
_cell.length_a   1.000
_cell.length_b   1.000
_cell.length_c   1.000
_cell.angle_alpha   90.00
_cell.angle_beta   90.00
_cell.angle_gamma   90.00
#
_symmetry.space_group_name_H-M   'P 1'
#
loop_
_entity.id
_entity.type
_entity.pdbx_description
1 polymer ?
#
loop_
_entity_poly.entity_id
_entity_poly.type
_entity_poly.pdbx_seq_one_letter_code
_entity_poly.pdbx_strand_id
1 'polypeptide(L)'
;MHHIGMTQWIVGDEPLETSCRRLQACGYDGIEFAAEPDQLDADECLALMKRYDLNCRSLCGIFNEERDLTASGEKGEAAVLYLKKSVDFAEKVGAKIIIVVPSPVGRTVKPKELSMEELKENAVRNIRKAADYAWSKGISLALEAINRYETYFANTMTKVYELAQRIDHPGVGVMADLFHMSIEEANIPSSLYMVRDRLLHVHIADNTREAAGMGHTDFASALRMLDNIGYQGSLTMEFMYRLADPYSASEISTQTGLMDHYAKQAIDFIRMTERSLLAAE
;
A
#
# COMPACT_ATOMS: atom_id res chain seq x y z
N MET A 1 -2.92 -1.09 20.44
CA MET A 1 -2.12 -1.79 19.40
C MET A 1 -2.89 -1.76 18.08
N HIS A 2 -2.20 -1.52 16.98
CA HIS A 2 -2.80 -1.44 15.65
C HIS A 2 -3.17 -2.84 15.10
N HIS A 3 -4.08 -2.86 14.14
CA HIS A 3 -4.31 -4.02 13.29
C HIS A 3 -3.11 -4.20 12.36
N ILE A 4 -2.52 -5.40 12.30
CA ILE A 4 -1.36 -5.69 11.45
C ILE A 4 -1.73 -6.69 10.37
N GLY A 5 -1.56 -6.27 9.11
CA GLY A 5 -1.67 -7.10 7.93
C GLY A 5 -0.33 -7.35 7.24
N MET A 6 -0.36 -8.15 6.19
CA MET A 6 0.75 -8.32 5.25
C MET A 6 0.20 -8.37 3.84
N THR A 7 0.86 -7.69 2.91
CA THR A 7 0.45 -7.72 1.51
C THR A 7 0.86 -9.03 0.84
N GLN A 8 -0.02 -9.55 0.00
CA GLN A 8 0.17 -10.85 -0.66
C GLN A 8 1.04 -10.75 -1.91
N TRP A 9 1.02 -9.61 -2.62
CA TRP A 9 1.72 -9.53 -3.91
C TRP A 9 3.24 -9.76 -3.80
N ILE A 10 3.84 -9.49 -2.64
CA ILE A 10 5.29 -9.66 -2.41
C ILE A 10 5.77 -11.11 -2.41
N VAL A 11 4.87 -12.08 -2.38
CA VAL A 11 5.21 -13.52 -2.39
C VAL A 11 5.14 -14.14 -3.79
N GLY A 12 4.85 -13.35 -4.83
CA GLY A 12 4.78 -13.80 -6.20
C GLY A 12 3.72 -14.89 -6.43
N ASP A 13 4.12 -15.99 -7.05
CA ASP A 13 3.23 -17.10 -7.43
C ASP A 13 2.96 -18.11 -6.30
N GLU A 14 3.27 -17.75 -5.03
CA GLU A 14 2.98 -18.63 -3.90
C GLU A 14 1.47 -18.92 -3.81
N PRO A 15 1.05 -20.19 -3.57
CA PRO A 15 -0.36 -20.49 -3.38
C PRO A 15 -0.94 -19.67 -2.23
N LEU A 16 -2.10 -19.05 -2.46
CA LEU A 16 -2.75 -18.14 -1.51
C LEU A 16 -2.98 -18.77 -0.13
N GLU A 17 -3.30 -20.08 -0.09
CA GLU A 17 -3.44 -20.82 1.17
C GLU A 17 -2.12 -20.88 1.97
N THR A 18 -0.97 -20.94 1.31
CA THR A 18 0.34 -20.91 1.99
C THR A 18 0.57 -19.57 2.66
N SER A 19 0.26 -18.47 1.98
CA SER A 19 0.31 -17.12 2.55
C SER A 19 -0.62 -16.98 3.76
N CYS A 20 -1.89 -17.39 3.63
CA CYS A 20 -2.86 -17.31 4.72
C CYS A 20 -2.42 -18.13 5.94
N ARG A 21 -1.92 -19.36 5.76
CA ARG A 21 -1.40 -20.20 6.82
C ARG A 21 -0.20 -19.56 7.53
N ARG A 22 0.73 -18.95 6.78
CA ARG A 22 1.86 -18.18 7.32
C ARG A 22 1.39 -17.06 8.22
N LEU A 23 0.45 -16.25 7.73
CA LEU A 23 -0.05 -15.10 8.47
C LEU A 23 -0.71 -15.51 9.78
N GLN A 24 -1.56 -16.53 9.75
CA GLN A 24 -2.15 -17.10 10.98
C GLN A 24 -1.07 -17.59 11.95
N ALA A 25 -0.11 -18.38 11.46
CA ALA A 25 0.95 -18.96 12.28
C ALA A 25 1.86 -17.89 12.92
N CYS A 26 2.08 -16.77 12.23
CA CYS A 26 2.87 -15.64 12.72
C CYS A 26 2.07 -14.69 13.64
N GLY A 27 0.73 -14.78 13.67
CA GLY A 27 -0.14 -13.95 14.50
C GLY A 27 -0.52 -12.60 13.86
N TYR A 28 -0.64 -12.55 12.53
CA TYR A 28 -1.20 -11.41 11.80
C TYR A 28 -2.73 -11.36 11.96
N ASP A 29 -3.27 -10.14 11.92
CA ASP A 29 -4.72 -9.90 11.99
C ASP A 29 -5.38 -9.96 10.61
N GLY A 30 -4.61 -9.79 9.52
CA GLY A 30 -5.18 -9.71 8.18
C GLY A 30 -4.20 -9.93 7.03
N ILE A 31 -4.79 -10.01 5.85
CA ILE A 31 -4.09 -10.09 4.57
C ILE A 31 -4.53 -8.92 3.68
N GLU A 32 -3.61 -8.33 2.95
CA GLU A 32 -3.88 -7.37 1.90
C GLU A 32 -3.64 -8.05 0.56
N PHE A 33 -4.68 -8.14 -0.26
CA PHE A 33 -4.55 -8.74 -1.59
C PHE A 33 -4.06 -7.71 -2.61
N ALA A 34 -3.37 -8.19 -3.65
CA ALA A 34 -3.22 -7.42 -4.87
C ALA A 34 -4.60 -7.08 -5.45
N ALA A 35 -4.78 -5.86 -5.92
CA ALA A 35 -6.02 -5.46 -6.58
C ALA A 35 -6.07 -6.01 -8.03
N GLU A 36 -6.01 -7.32 -8.17
CA GLU A 36 -6.01 -8.04 -9.45
C GLU A 36 -7.27 -8.92 -9.60
N PRO A 37 -8.47 -8.28 -9.79
CA PRO A 37 -9.76 -8.96 -9.81
C PRO A 37 -9.91 -9.97 -10.96
N ASP A 38 -9.10 -9.85 -12.00
CA ASP A 38 -9.09 -10.78 -13.13
C ASP A 38 -8.19 -12.03 -12.85
N GLN A 39 -7.42 -12.03 -11.73
CA GLN A 39 -6.49 -13.11 -11.34
C GLN A 39 -6.88 -13.79 -10.02
N LEU A 40 -7.56 -13.07 -9.13
CA LEU A 40 -7.95 -13.56 -7.80
C LEU A 40 -9.45 -13.85 -7.75
N ASP A 41 -9.79 -15.06 -7.30
CA ASP A 41 -11.18 -15.43 -7.03
C ASP A 41 -11.62 -14.93 -5.64
N ALA A 42 -12.64 -14.08 -5.61
CA ALA A 42 -13.12 -13.49 -4.35
C ALA A 42 -13.71 -14.54 -3.39
N ASP A 43 -14.36 -15.58 -3.91
CA ASP A 43 -14.95 -16.63 -3.07
C ASP A 43 -13.85 -17.50 -2.45
N GLU A 44 -12.77 -17.79 -3.18
CA GLU A 44 -11.58 -18.43 -2.63
C GLU A 44 -10.92 -17.57 -1.55
N CYS A 45 -10.72 -16.28 -1.82
CA CYS A 45 -10.17 -15.33 -0.84
C CYS A 45 -10.99 -15.33 0.46
N LEU A 46 -12.32 -15.24 0.36
CA LEU A 46 -13.23 -15.28 1.51
C LEU A 46 -13.16 -16.61 2.28
N ALA A 47 -13.11 -17.73 1.57
CA ALA A 47 -13.02 -19.06 2.18
C ALA A 47 -11.71 -19.23 2.96
N LEU A 48 -10.58 -18.75 2.40
CA LEU A 48 -9.28 -18.80 3.06
C LEU A 48 -9.20 -17.85 4.25
N MET A 49 -9.66 -16.60 4.10
CA MET A 49 -9.72 -15.66 5.22
C MET A 49 -10.53 -16.24 6.39
N LYS A 50 -11.69 -16.82 6.13
CA LYS A 50 -12.50 -17.48 7.16
C LYS A 50 -11.80 -18.66 7.80
N ARG A 51 -11.12 -19.50 7.02
CA ARG A 51 -10.39 -20.68 7.52
C ARG A 51 -9.25 -20.30 8.45
N TYR A 52 -8.53 -19.23 8.12
CA TYR A 52 -7.31 -18.80 8.81
C TYR A 52 -7.53 -17.62 9.77
N ASP A 53 -8.79 -17.24 10.03
CA ASP A 53 -9.17 -16.13 10.92
C ASP A 53 -8.45 -14.82 10.56
N LEU A 54 -8.43 -14.49 9.27
CA LEU A 54 -7.85 -13.27 8.72
C LEU A 54 -8.96 -12.36 8.20
N ASN A 55 -8.68 -11.07 8.11
CA ASN A 55 -9.55 -10.13 7.41
C ASN A 55 -8.78 -9.34 6.34
N CYS A 56 -9.50 -8.73 5.38
CA CYS A 56 -8.91 -7.86 4.37
C CYS A 56 -9.44 -6.44 4.59
N ARG A 57 -8.55 -5.50 4.91
CA ARG A 57 -8.92 -4.09 5.11
C ARG A 57 -8.54 -3.21 3.93
N SER A 58 -7.55 -3.63 3.15
CA SER A 58 -7.02 -2.89 2.01
C SER A 58 -6.65 -3.82 0.85
N LEU A 59 -6.64 -3.26 -0.35
CA LEU A 59 -6.08 -3.87 -1.55
C LEU A 59 -4.90 -3.04 -2.04
N CYS A 60 -3.80 -3.69 -2.43
CA CYS A 60 -2.67 -3.05 -3.06
C CYS A 60 -2.92 -2.91 -4.57
N GLY A 61 -3.08 -1.69 -5.06
CA GLY A 61 -3.25 -1.42 -6.49
C GLY A 61 -1.96 -1.60 -7.29
N ILE A 62 -2.05 -2.29 -8.42
CA ILE A 62 -0.91 -2.56 -9.30
C ILE A 62 -0.99 -1.65 -10.54
N PHE A 63 -0.07 -0.68 -10.63
CA PHE A 63 -0.06 0.34 -11.68
C PHE A 63 1.18 0.19 -12.57
N ASN A 64 0.95 0.12 -13.86
CA ASN A 64 1.95 -0.08 -14.91
C ASN A 64 1.65 0.83 -16.12
N GLU A 65 2.39 0.68 -17.21
CA GLU A 65 2.23 1.50 -18.44
C GLU A 65 0.81 1.44 -19.07
N GLU A 66 0.03 0.41 -18.77
CA GLU A 66 -1.34 0.24 -19.26
C GLU A 66 -2.37 0.84 -18.30
N ARG A 67 -1.97 1.11 -17.05
CA ARG A 67 -2.80 1.59 -15.94
C ARG A 67 -2.29 2.93 -15.41
N ASP A 68 -2.12 3.90 -16.31
CA ASP A 68 -1.53 5.22 -16.02
C ASP A 68 -2.63 6.26 -15.78
N LEU A 69 -2.85 6.65 -14.54
CA LEU A 69 -3.81 7.68 -14.17
C LEU A 69 -3.38 9.10 -14.58
N THR A 70 -2.08 9.30 -14.88
CA THR A 70 -1.59 10.58 -15.41
C THR A 70 -1.80 10.71 -16.92
N ALA A 71 -2.21 9.64 -17.59
CA ALA A 71 -2.49 9.64 -19.02
C ALA A 71 -3.88 10.22 -19.34
N SER A 72 -4.02 10.75 -20.56
CA SER A 72 -5.31 11.09 -21.16
C SER A 72 -5.79 9.99 -22.13
N GLY A 73 -7.04 10.08 -22.59
CA GLY A 73 -7.61 9.15 -23.56
C GLY A 73 -7.69 7.71 -23.07
N GLU A 74 -7.46 6.74 -23.97
CA GLU A 74 -7.68 5.31 -23.71
C GLU A 74 -6.90 4.77 -22.52
N LYS A 75 -5.65 5.17 -22.31
CA LYS A 75 -4.84 4.73 -21.18
C LYS A 75 -5.41 5.19 -19.84
N GLY A 76 -5.80 6.46 -19.75
CA GLY A 76 -6.44 6.97 -18.54
C GLY A 76 -7.78 6.29 -18.24
N GLU A 77 -8.58 6.03 -19.27
CA GLU A 77 -9.85 5.31 -19.11
C GLU A 77 -9.63 3.84 -18.72
N ALA A 78 -8.59 3.17 -19.25
CA ALA A 78 -8.22 1.82 -18.85
C ALA A 78 -7.83 1.76 -17.35
N ALA A 79 -7.07 2.73 -16.86
CA ALA A 79 -6.74 2.84 -15.44
C ALA A 79 -7.98 3.07 -14.55
N VAL A 80 -8.93 3.89 -15.01
CA VAL A 80 -10.21 4.09 -14.32
C VAL A 80 -11.04 2.81 -14.30
N LEU A 81 -11.10 2.08 -15.42
CA LEU A 81 -11.82 0.80 -15.49
C LEU A 81 -11.20 -0.25 -14.57
N TYR A 82 -9.88 -0.34 -14.55
CA TYR A 82 -9.16 -1.21 -13.61
C TYR A 82 -9.55 -0.90 -12.15
N LEU A 83 -9.52 0.37 -11.75
CA LEU A 83 -9.93 0.77 -10.39
C LEU A 83 -11.38 0.39 -10.09
N LYS A 84 -12.31 0.55 -11.05
CA LYS A 84 -13.71 0.14 -10.84
C LYS A 84 -13.85 -1.36 -10.62
N LYS A 85 -13.15 -2.20 -11.39
CA LYS A 85 -13.10 -3.64 -11.17
C LYS A 85 -12.49 -3.97 -9.79
N SER A 86 -11.42 -3.27 -9.40
CA SER A 86 -10.80 -3.42 -8.08
C SER A 86 -11.76 -3.04 -6.95
N VAL A 87 -12.59 -2.03 -7.15
CA VAL A 87 -13.67 -1.65 -6.20
C VAL A 87 -14.70 -2.77 -6.05
N ASP A 88 -15.13 -3.39 -7.15
CA ASP A 88 -16.06 -4.52 -7.11
C ASP A 88 -15.47 -5.73 -6.37
N PHE A 89 -14.18 -5.98 -6.55
CA PHE A 89 -13.46 -7.01 -5.81
C PHE A 89 -13.32 -6.65 -4.32
N ALA A 90 -12.94 -5.40 -4.01
CA ALA A 90 -12.82 -4.90 -2.64
C ALA A 90 -14.14 -5.05 -1.86
N GLU A 91 -15.27 -4.71 -2.48
CA GLU A 91 -16.60 -4.88 -1.89
C GLU A 91 -16.86 -6.34 -1.51
N LYS A 92 -16.52 -7.30 -2.40
CA LYS A 92 -16.70 -8.73 -2.16
C LYS A 92 -15.83 -9.24 -1.01
N VAL A 93 -14.54 -8.90 -0.97
CA VAL A 93 -13.61 -9.39 0.07
C VAL A 93 -13.67 -8.57 1.36
N GLY A 94 -14.47 -7.50 1.41
CA GLY A 94 -14.68 -6.67 2.60
C GLY A 94 -13.67 -5.57 2.81
N ALA A 95 -12.75 -5.33 1.87
CA ALA A 95 -11.78 -4.25 1.94
C ALA A 95 -12.45 -2.87 1.84
N LYS A 96 -11.91 -1.89 2.57
CA LYS A 96 -12.42 -0.51 2.60
C LYS A 96 -11.48 0.51 1.98
N ILE A 97 -10.27 0.10 1.64
CA ILE A 97 -9.23 0.95 1.08
C ILE A 97 -8.63 0.26 -0.14
N ILE A 98 -8.41 1.04 -1.20
CA ILE A 98 -7.59 0.62 -2.33
C ILE A 98 -6.42 1.59 -2.43
N ILE A 99 -5.20 1.07 -2.42
CA ILE A 99 -3.97 1.84 -2.61
C ILE A 99 -3.85 2.19 -4.09
N VAL A 100 -3.52 3.45 -4.36
CA VAL A 100 -3.47 3.99 -5.73
C VAL A 100 -2.14 4.70 -5.96
N VAL A 101 -1.32 4.16 -6.84
CA VAL A 101 -0.15 4.85 -7.37
C VAL A 101 -0.58 5.64 -8.62
N PRO A 102 -0.47 6.99 -8.61
CA PRO A 102 -1.02 7.81 -9.70
C PRO A 102 -0.35 7.62 -11.06
N SER A 103 0.92 7.20 -11.08
CA SER A 103 1.71 6.99 -12.31
C SER A 103 2.28 5.58 -12.38
N PRO A 104 2.68 5.08 -13.56
CA PRO A 104 3.27 3.75 -13.69
C PRO A 104 4.52 3.56 -12.82
N VAL A 105 4.56 2.49 -12.05
CA VAL A 105 5.76 2.04 -11.34
C VAL A 105 6.77 1.50 -12.36
N GLY A 106 8.06 1.78 -12.14
CA GLY A 106 9.15 1.49 -13.07
C GLY A 106 9.44 2.61 -14.07
N ARG A 107 8.59 3.65 -14.15
CA ARG A 107 8.78 4.80 -15.03
C ARG A 107 9.30 6.02 -14.29
N THR A 108 10.61 6.27 -14.42
CA THR A 108 11.32 7.36 -13.69
C THR A 108 11.41 8.67 -14.48
N VAL A 109 11.04 8.65 -15.78
CA VAL A 109 11.09 9.82 -16.67
C VAL A 109 9.67 10.17 -17.13
N LYS A 110 9.26 11.43 -16.90
CA LYS A 110 7.97 11.90 -17.38
C LYS A 110 7.88 11.92 -18.90
N PRO A 111 6.68 11.78 -19.49
CA PRO A 111 6.46 12.00 -20.92
C PRO A 111 6.95 13.38 -21.35
N LYS A 112 7.66 13.45 -22.48
CA LYS A 112 8.22 14.72 -22.99
C LYS A 112 7.13 15.68 -23.49
N GLU A 113 6.04 15.11 -23.97
CA GLU A 113 4.95 15.81 -24.66
C GLU A 113 4.00 16.51 -23.67
N LEU A 114 4.05 16.16 -22.38
CA LEU A 114 3.17 16.72 -21.36
C LEU A 114 3.96 17.50 -20.31
N SER A 115 3.39 18.61 -19.89
CA SER A 115 3.85 19.33 -18.71
C SER A 115 3.45 18.59 -17.43
N MET A 116 4.11 18.89 -16.33
CA MET A 116 3.73 18.32 -15.03
C MET A 116 2.31 18.74 -14.63
N GLU A 117 1.86 19.90 -15.04
CA GLU A 117 0.52 20.39 -14.74
C GLU A 117 -0.56 19.59 -15.50
N GLU A 118 -0.36 19.33 -16.78
CA GLU A 118 -1.26 18.47 -17.56
C GLU A 118 -1.35 17.04 -16.99
N LEU A 119 -0.22 16.48 -16.53
CA LEU A 119 -0.20 15.18 -15.86
C LEU A 119 -1.02 15.19 -14.55
N LYS A 120 -0.90 16.25 -13.75
CA LYS A 120 -1.71 16.44 -12.54
C LYS A 120 -3.19 16.57 -12.85
N GLU A 121 -3.56 17.36 -13.88
CA GLU A 121 -4.95 17.52 -14.30
C GLU A 121 -5.58 16.20 -14.76
N ASN A 122 -4.82 15.40 -15.51
CA ASN A 122 -5.24 14.07 -15.92
C ASN A 122 -5.45 13.15 -14.70
N ALA A 123 -4.47 13.13 -13.77
CA ALA A 123 -4.58 12.34 -12.55
C ALA A 123 -5.81 12.73 -11.71
N VAL A 124 -6.02 14.03 -11.49
CA VAL A 124 -7.19 14.54 -10.76
C VAL A 124 -8.49 14.06 -11.42
N ARG A 125 -8.62 14.22 -12.73
CA ARG A 125 -9.82 13.82 -13.48
C ARG A 125 -10.07 12.31 -13.39
N ASN A 126 -9.03 11.50 -13.60
CA ASN A 126 -9.16 10.04 -13.65
C ASN A 126 -9.41 9.46 -12.26
N ILE A 127 -8.68 9.92 -11.23
CA ILE A 127 -8.88 9.47 -9.86
C ILE A 127 -10.27 9.87 -9.35
N ARG A 128 -10.75 11.08 -9.64
CA ARG A 128 -12.09 11.51 -9.24
C ARG A 128 -13.19 10.62 -9.83
N LYS A 129 -13.10 10.24 -11.12
CA LYS A 129 -14.05 9.29 -11.75
C LYS A 129 -14.08 7.93 -11.02
N ALA A 130 -12.92 7.43 -10.59
CA ALA A 130 -12.85 6.18 -9.85
C ALA A 130 -13.35 6.35 -8.40
N ALA A 131 -13.03 7.49 -7.77
CA ALA A 131 -13.42 7.81 -6.40
C ALA A 131 -14.94 7.94 -6.24
N ASP A 132 -15.63 8.55 -7.19
CA ASP A 132 -17.11 8.63 -7.18
C ASP A 132 -17.72 7.22 -7.12
N TYR A 133 -17.19 6.27 -7.90
CA TYR A 133 -17.64 4.89 -7.91
C TYR A 133 -17.28 4.16 -6.60
N ALA A 134 -16.04 4.30 -6.14
CA ALA A 134 -15.56 3.67 -4.91
C ALA A 134 -16.37 4.16 -3.68
N TRP A 135 -16.60 5.45 -3.58
CA TRP A 135 -17.35 6.08 -2.50
C TRP A 135 -18.79 5.61 -2.43
N SER A 136 -19.44 5.39 -3.59
CA SER A 136 -20.80 4.84 -3.64
C SER A 136 -20.91 3.43 -3.03
N LYS A 137 -19.78 2.71 -2.90
CA LYS A 137 -19.67 1.37 -2.30
C LYS A 137 -19.01 1.40 -0.91
N GLY A 138 -18.78 2.60 -0.34
CA GLY A 138 -18.14 2.76 0.97
C GLY A 138 -16.66 2.36 0.99
N ILE A 139 -15.97 2.54 -0.14
CA ILE A 139 -14.54 2.27 -0.33
C ILE A 139 -13.82 3.58 -0.61
N SER A 140 -12.64 3.75 -0.02
CA SER A 140 -11.77 4.92 -0.19
C SER A 140 -10.54 4.58 -1.02
N LEU A 141 -10.02 5.57 -1.75
CA LEU A 141 -8.78 5.49 -2.49
C LEU A 141 -7.67 6.18 -1.70
N ALA A 142 -6.60 5.47 -1.40
CA ALA A 142 -5.43 5.97 -0.68
C ALA A 142 -4.27 6.19 -1.65
N LEU A 143 -3.92 7.45 -1.92
CA LEU A 143 -2.85 7.78 -2.86
C LEU A 143 -1.49 7.50 -2.22
N GLU A 144 -0.63 6.81 -2.94
CA GLU A 144 0.71 6.44 -2.52
C GLU A 144 1.79 7.31 -3.17
N ALA A 145 2.75 7.74 -2.34
CA ALA A 145 3.99 8.33 -2.79
C ALA A 145 5.05 7.24 -2.99
N ILE A 146 5.47 7.03 -4.23
CA ILE A 146 6.54 6.10 -4.59
C ILE A 146 7.85 6.87 -4.82
N ASN A 147 8.95 6.37 -4.31
CA ASN A 147 10.25 7.04 -4.38
C ASN A 147 10.71 7.35 -5.83
N ARG A 148 11.62 8.33 -5.96
CA ARG A 148 12.13 8.86 -7.25
C ARG A 148 12.87 7.86 -8.14
N TYR A 149 13.27 6.72 -7.59
CA TYR A 149 13.96 5.67 -8.35
C TYR A 149 12.96 4.70 -9.00
N GLU A 150 11.69 4.81 -8.65
CA GLU A 150 10.63 3.93 -9.14
C GLU A 150 9.54 4.67 -9.92
N THR A 151 9.27 5.96 -9.63
CA THR A 151 8.36 6.78 -10.45
C THR A 151 8.87 8.21 -10.62
N TYR A 152 8.35 8.91 -11.64
CA TYR A 152 8.63 10.33 -11.87
C TYR A 152 7.61 11.27 -11.18
N PHE A 153 6.50 10.73 -10.69
CA PHE A 153 5.34 11.52 -10.27
C PHE A 153 5.06 11.34 -8.78
N ALA A 154 4.76 12.44 -8.07
CA ALA A 154 4.28 12.41 -6.68
C ALA A 154 5.13 11.58 -5.69
N ASN A 155 6.45 11.85 -5.62
CA ASN A 155 7.38 11.05 -4.83
C ASN A 155 7.39 11.32 -3.32
N THR A 156 6.75 12.38 -2.83
CA THR A 156 6.75 12.74 -1.41
C THR A 156 5.33 12.80 -0.86
N MET A 157 5.21 12.66 0.47
CA MET A 157 3.94 12.81 1.16
C MET A 157 3.28 14.17 0.89
N THR A 158 4.07 15.24 0.79
CA THR A 158 3.57 16.56 0.40
C THR A 158 2.90 16.52 -0.97
N LYS A 159 3.53 15.91 -1.98
CA LYS A 159 2.99 15.88 -3.34
C LYS A 159 1.70 15.06 -3.47
N VAL A 160 1.63 13.89 -2.81
CA VAL A 160 0.38 13.10 -2.84
C VAL A 160 -0.73 13.76 -2.02
N TYR A 161 -0.40 14.44 -0.94
CA TYR A 161 -1.36 15.20 -0.14
C TYR A 161 -1.92 16.39 -0.92
N GLU A 162 -1.08 17.18 -1.59
CA GLU A 162 -1.51 18.24 -2.51
C GLU A 162 -2.41 17.69 -3.64
N LEU A 163 -2.07 16.52 -4.18
CA LEU A 163 -2.89 15.87 -5.19
C LEU A 163 -4.26 15.47 -4.62
N ALA A 164 -4.30 14.87 -3.42
CA ALA A 164 -5.56 14.51 -2.75
C ALA A 164 -6.42 15.75 -2.45
N GLN A 165 -5.80 16.85 -2.00
CA GLN A 165 -6.50 18.13 -1.82
C GLN A 165 -7.08 18.67 -3.12
N ARG A 166 -6.31 18.58 -4.22
CA ARG A 166 -6.77 19.06 -5.54
C ARG A 166 -7.87 18.18 -6.13
N ILE A 167 -7.88 16.88 -5.85
CA ILE A 167 -8.98 15.98 -6.21
C ILE A 167 -10.25 16.40 -5.47
N ASP A 168 -10.13 16.86 -4.22
CA ASP A 168 -11.21 17.38 -3.39
C ASP A 168 -12.42 16.44 -3.34
N HIS A 169 -12.18 15.19 -2.88
CA HIS A 169 -13.19 14.15 -2.79
C HIS A 169 -13.13 13.48 -1.41
N PRO A 170 -14.26 13.27 -0.70
CA PRO A 170 -14.27 12.71 0.66
C PRO A 170 -13.73 11.27 0.75
N GLY A 171 -13.83 10.49 -0.33
CA GLY A 171 -13.30 9.13 -0.44
C GLY A 171 -11.84 9.07 -0.91
N VAL A 172 -11.10 10.19 -0.96
CA VAL A 172 -9.70 10.20 -1.37
C VAL A 172 -8.83 10.72 -0.24
N GLY A 173 -7.89 9.89 0.17
CA GLY A 173 -6.85 10.25 1.12
C GLY A 173 -5.48 9.81 0.62
N VAL A 174 -4.56 9.66 1.54
CA VAL A 174 -3.18 9.26 1.25
C VAL A 174 -2.81 8.02 2.07
N MET A 175 -1.83 7.28 1.61
CA MET A 175 -1.15 6.26 2.41
C MET A 175 0.33 6.62 2.56
N ALA A 176 0.94 6.09 3.61
CA ALA A 176 2.34 6.26 3.92
C ALA A 176 3.06 4.90 3.84
N ASP A 177 4.00 4.75 2.93
CA ASP A 177 4.94 3.63 2.94
C ASP A 177 6.27 4.10 3.57
N LEU A 178 6.63 3.50 4.71
CA LEU A 178 7.82 3.92 5.47
C LEU A 178 9.13 3.64 4.72
N PHE A 179 9.15 2.64 3.82
CA PHE A 179 10.31 2.42 2.96
C PHE A 179 10.50 3.58 1.97
N HIS A 180 9.46 3.95 1.21
CA HIS A 180 9.53 5.07 0.28
C HIS A 180 9.81 6.39 1.01
N MET A 181 9.22 6.59 2.17
CA MET A 181 9.47 7.75 3.02
C MET A 181 10.91 7.79 3.55
N SER A 182 11.57 6.65 3.80
CA SER A 182 12.97 6.61 4.23
C SER A 182 13.94 7.18 3.19
N ILE A 183 13.52 7.19 1.92
CA ILE A 183 14.30 7.74 0.78
C ILE A 183 13.97 9.23 0.55
N GLU A 184 12.68 9.59 0.66
CA GLU A 184 12.18 10.88 0.18
C GLU A 184 11.95 11.92 1.28
N GLU A 185 11.67 11.50 2.51
CA GLU A 185 11.28 12.41 3.59
C GLU A 185 12.47 12.74 4.50
N ALA A 186 12.64 14.00 4.80
CA ALA A 186 13.65 14.44 5.76
C ALA A 186 13.35 13.98 7.20
N ASN A 187 12.05 13.81 7.52
CA ASN A 187 11.60 13.37 8.84
C ASN A 187 10.24 12.67 8.71
N ILE A 188 10.21 11.35 8.87
CA ILE A 188 9.01 10.52 8.74
C ILE A 188 7.89 10.97 9.71
N PRO A 189 8.11 11.12 11.05
CA PRO A 189 7.06 11.59 11.95
C PRO A 189 6.44 12.93 11.54
N SER A 190 7.23 13.90 11.12
CA SER A 190 6.72 15.19 10.66
C SER A 190 5.83 15.08 9.43
N SER A 191 6.21 14.22 8.48
CA SER A 191 5.42 13.98 7.26
C SER A 191 4.12 13.24 7.56
N LEU A 192 4.12 12.28 8.50
CA LEU A 192 2.89 11.64 8.99
C LEU A 192 1.94 12.66 9.66
N TYR A 193 2.48 13.54 10.51
CA TYR A 193 1.69 14.60 11.14
C TYR A 193 1.08 15.56 10.12
N MET A 194 1.82 15.91 9.07
CA MET A 194 1.36 16.82 8.02
C MET A 194 0.12 16.29 7.30
N VAL A 195 0.04 14.98 7.05
CA VAL A 195 -1.05 14.35 6.29
C VAL A 195 -2.15 13.71 7.15
N ARG A 196 -2.09 13.92 8.48
CA ARG A 196 -2.90 13.21 9.49
C ARG A 196 -4.41 13.23 9.25
N ASP A 197 -4.93 14.29 8.66
CA ASP A 197 -6.37 14.46 8.37
C ASP A 197 -6.86 13.65 7.16
N ARG A 198 -5.92 13.11 6.34
CA ARG A 198 -6.20 12.30 5.17
C ARG A 198 -5.43 10.97 5.13
N LEU A 199 -4.73 10.60 6.19
CA LEU A 199 -3.98 9.35 6.27
C LEU A 199 -4.93 8.16 6.46
N LEU A 200 -5.01 7.29 5.45
CA LEU A 200 -5.91 6.14 5.43
C LEU A 200 -5.21 4.81 5.68
N HIS A 201 -3.94 4.68 5.30
CA HIS A 201 -3.21 3.41 5.33
C HIS A 201 -1.71 3.63 5.53
N VAL A 202 -1.03 2.59 6.07
CA VAL A 202 0.43 2.62 6.29
C VAL A 202 1.04 1.28 5.88
N HIS A 203 2.06 1.31 5.01
CA HIS A 203 2.92 0.18 4.76
C HIS A 203 4.19 0.22 5.62
N ILE A 204 4.61 -0.97 6.05
CA ILE A 204 5.77 -1.18 6.92
C ILE A 204 6.79 -2.06 6.19
N ALA A 205 7.94 -1.49 5.90
CA ALA A 205 9.17 -2.19 5.57
C ALA A 205 10.34 -1.37 6.10
N ASP A 206 11.49 -2.01 6.31
CA ASP A 206 12.67 -1.28 6.73
C ASP A 206 13.27 -0.45 5.57
N ASN A 207 14.20 0.44 5.86
CA ASN A 207 14.88 1.26 4.85
C ASN A 207 15.64 0.44 3.78
N THR A 208 15.93 -0.82 4.06
CA THR A 208 16.47 -1.80 3.10
C THR A 208 15.41 -2.53 2.29
N ARG A 209 14.14 -2.21 2.48
CA ARG A 209 12.93 -2.90 2.04
C ARG A 209 12.79 -4.32 2.58
N GLU A 210 13.63 -4.73 3.53
CA GLU A 210 13.51 -5.99 4.27
C GLU A 210 12.50 -5.88 5.42
N ALA A 211 12.30 -6.97 6.16
CA ALA A 211 11.40 -7.01 7.31
C ALA A 211 11.77 -5.96 8.37
N ALA A 212 10.77 -5.39 9.03
CA ALA A 212 10.98 -4.42 10.10
C ALA A 212 11.96 -4.93 11.16
N GLY A 213 12.92 -4.09 11.54
CA GLY A 213 14.01 -4.42 12.46
C GLY A 213 15.24 -5.05 11.82
N MET A 214 15.28 -5.16 10.49
CA MET A 214 16.46 -5.63 9.75
C MET A 214 17.31 -4.48 9.17
N GLY A 215 16.85 -3.25 9.30
CA GLY A 215 17.56 -2.03 8.89
C GLY A 215 17.68 -1.03 10.03
N HIS A 216 17.49 0.26 9.72
CA HIS A 216 17.65 1.34 10.71
C HIS A 216 16.47 2.34 10.72
N THR A 217 15.32 2.00 10.17
CA THR A 217 14.11 2.83 10.25
C THR A 217 13.70 3.03 11.71
N ASP A 218 13.48 4.28 12.13
CA ASP A 218 12.99 4.59 13.48
C ASP A 218 11.48 4.34 13.59
N PHE A 219 11.11 3.06 13.68
CA PHE A 219 9.72 2.64 13.83
C PHE A 219 9.09 3.15 15.15
N ALA A 220 9.89 3.30 16.21
CA ALA A 220 9.36 3.78 17.48
C ALA A 220 8.82 5.23 17.36
N SER A 221 9.58 6.11 16.71
CA SER A 221 9.12 7.48 16.45
C SER A 221 7.94 7.54 15.48
N ALA A 222 7.93 6.68 14.44
CA ALA A 222 6.82 6.62 13.50
C ALA A 222 5.53 6.13 14.16
N LEU A 223 5.58 5.02 14.92
CA LEU A 223 4.43 4.46 15.64
C LEU A 223 3.90 5.43 16.70
N ARG A 224 4.78 6.06 17.48
CA ARG A 224 4.38 7.10 18.43
C ARG A 224 3.66 8.27 17.74
N MET A 225 4.10 8.66 16.53
CA MET A 225 3.40 9.71 15.78
C MET A 225 2.02 9.25 15.33
N LEU A 226 1.89 8.00 14.85
CA LEU A 226 0.59 7.43 14.48
C LEU A 226 -0.38 7.41 15.67
N ASP A 227 0.09 7.02 16.86
CA ASP A 227 -0.70 7.09 18.10
C ASP A 227 -1.10 8.53 18.43
N ASN A 228 -0.16 9.47 18.38
CA ASN A 228 -0.39 10.90 18.69
C ASN A 228 -1.41 11.56 17.77
N ILE A 229 -1.49 11.17 16.50
CA ILE A 229 -2.49 11.67 15.55
C ILE A 229 -3.81 10.90 15.59
N GLY A 230 -3.91 9.87 16.45
CA GLY A 230 -5.10 9.06 16.59
C GLY A 230 -5.37 8.13 15.39
N TYR A 231 -4.33 7.67 14.69
CA TYR A 231 -4.47 6.78 13.55
C TYR A 231 -5.09 5.44 13.96
N GLN A 232 -6.16 5.01 13.28
CA GLN A 232 -6.91 3.77 13.55
C GLN A 232 -6.88 2.79 12.37
N GLY A 233 -6.11 3.09 11.34
CA GLY A 233 -5.95 2.24 10.16
C GLY A 233 -5.07 1.01 10.43
N SER A 234 -4.83 0.24 9.40
CA SER A 234 -3.94 -0.92 9.45
C SER A 234 -2.49 -0.53 9.23
N LEU A 235 -1.59 -1.29 9.84
CA LEU A 235 -0.19 -1.36 9.48
C LEU A 235 0.00 -2.62 8.64
N THR A 236 0.38 -2.50 7.38
CA THR A 236 0.54 -3.64 6.48
C THR A 236 1.99 -3.82 6.12
N MET A 237 2.51 -5.04 6.35
CA MET A 237 3.88 -5.39 6.02
C MET A 237 4.03 -5.53 4.50
N GLU A 238 4.97 -4.78 3.92
CA GLU A 238 5.33 -4.82 2.51
C GLU A 238 6.85 -4.91 2.34
N PHE A 239 7.45 -5.85 3.00
CA PHE A 239 8.87 -6.12 2.88
C PHE A 239 9.16 -7.09 1.72
N MET A 240 10.41 -7.07 1.26
CA MET A 240 10.91 -7.99 0.24
C MET A 240 12.19 -8.65 0.72
N TYR A 241 12.58 -9.74 0.07
CA TYR A 241 13.92 -10.29 0.28
C TYR A 241 14.97 -9.28 -0.17
N ARG A 242 16.14 -9.38 0.41
CA ARG A 242 17.32 -8.64 -0.05
C ARG A 242 17.77 -9.14 -1.42
N LEU A 243 17.16 -8.59 -2.45
CA LEU A 243 17.43 -8.92 -3.84
C LEU A 243 18.15 -7.77 -4.53
N ALA A 244 18.89 -8.12 -5.59
CA ALA A 244 19.47 -7.12 -6.46
C ALA A 244 18.42 -6.31 -7.24
N ASP A 245 17.23 -6.92 -7.48
CA ASP A 245 16.10 -6.31 -8.18
C ASP A 245 14.79 -6.59 -7.41
N PRO A 246 14.14 -5.56 -6.84
CA PRO A 246 12.87 -5.71 -6.12
C PRO A 246 11.70 -6.20 -7.01
N TYR A 247 11.81 -6.04 -8.33
CA TYR A 247 10.77 -6.49 -9.27
C TYR A 247 10.90 -7.97 -9.67
N SER A 248 12.01 -8.63 -9.26
CA SER A 248 12.21 -10.07 -9.44
C SER A 248 11.58 -10.92 -8.32
N ALA A 249 10.78 -10.33 -7.44
CA ALA A 249 10.17 -11.05 -6.31
C ALA A 249 9.35 -12.27 -6.75
N SER A 250 8.70 -12.20 -7.93
CA SER A 250 7.98 -13.33 -8.53
C SER A 250 8.87 -14.52 -8.88
N GLU A 251 10.18 -14.31 -9.05
CA GLU A 251 11.14 -15.38 -9.37
C GLU A 251 11.57 -16.18 -8.12
N ILE A 252 11.14 -15.74 -6.91
CA ILE A 252 11.59 -16.28 -5.62
C ILE A 252 10.56 -17.18 -4.96
N SER A 253 9.54 -17.57 -5.66
CA SER A 253 8.44 -18.43 -5.18
C SER A 253 8.89 -19.75 -4.49
N THR A 254 10.17 -20.09 -4.57
CA THR A 254 10.75 -21.30 -3.97
C THR A 254 11.29 -21.11 -2.53
N GLN A 255 11.28 -19.89 -1.98
CA GLN A 255 11.90 -19.61 -0.67
C GLN A 255 10.89 -19.38 0.45
N THR A 256 9.87 -20.23 0.53
CA THR A 256 8.80 -20.15 1.55
C THR A 256 9.35 -20.03 2.99
N GLY A 257 10.40 -20.79 3.34
CA GLY A 257 10.98 -20.74 4.69
C GLY A 257 11.64 -19.38 5.02
N LEU A 258 12.20 -18.69 4.04
CA LEU A 258 12.75 -17.35 4.24
C LEU A 258 11.61 -16.33 4.43
N MET A 259 10.54 -16.45 3.66
CA MET A 259 9.35 -15.59 3.83
C MET A 259 8.70 -15.80 5.20
N ASP A 260 8.62 -17.04 5.69
CA ASP A 260 8.11 -17.32 7.03
C ASP A 260 8.98 -16.64 8.12
N HIS A 261 10.30 -16.65 7.95
CA HIS A 261 11.22 -15.94 8.84
C HIS A 261 11.01 -14.42 8.81
N TYR A 262 10.95 -13.82 7.63
CA TYR A 262 10.73 -12.37 7.49
C TYR A 262 9.36 -11.94 8.05
N ALA A 263 8.31 -12.71 7.76
CA ALA A 263 6.98 -12.43 8.27
C ALA A 263 6.95 -12.46 9.81
N LYS A 264 7.58 -13.46 10.42
CA LYS A 264 7.67 -13.56 11.88
C LYS A 264 8.52 -12.45 12.49
N GLN A 265 9.68 -12.15 11.89
CA GLN A 265 10.56 -11.06 12.33
C GLN A 265 9.83 -9.71 12.32
N ALA A 266 9.14 -9.38 11.21
CA ALA A 266 8.46 -8.10 11.06
C ALA A 266 7.38 -7.89 12.13
N ILE A 267 6.47 -8.85 12.29
CA ILE A 267 5.38 -8.70 13.23
C ILE A 267 5.87 -8.68 14.69
N ASP A 268 6.82 -9.52 15.05
CA ASP A 268 7.36 -9.56 16.40
C ASP A 268 8.04 -8.24 16.76
N PHE A 269 8.83 -7.68 15.83
CA PHE A 269 9.50 -6.41 16.03
C PHE A 269 8.51 -5.26 16.23
N ILE A 270 7.50 -5.14 15.38
CA ILE A 270 6.49 -4.07 15.51
C ILE A 270 5.65 -4.25 16.76
N ARG A 271 5.21 -5.47 17.09
CA ARG A 271 4.46 -5.74 18.33
C ARG A 271 5.29 -5.47 19.59
N MET A 272 6.58 -5.77 19.56
CA MET A 272 7.51 -5.44 20.66
C MET A 272 7.63 -3.91 20.80
N THR A 273 7.78 -3.19 19.70
CA THR A 273 7.88 -1.72 19.69
C THR A 273 6.60 -1.08 20.23
N GLU A 274 5.41 -1.51 19.80
CA GLU A 274 4.13 -1.03 20.33
C GLU A 274 4.01 -1.23 21.83
N ARG A 275 4.36 -2.45 22.34
CA ARG A 275 4.34 -2.74 23.78
C ARG A 275 5.30 -1.86 24.58
N SER A 276 6.49 -1.59 24.02
CA SER A 276 7.48 -0.72 24.67
C SER A 276 7.00 0.74 24.77
N LEU A 277 6.27 1.22 23.75
CA LEU A 277 5.68 2.55 23.76
C LEU A 277 4.59 2.67 24.82
N LEU A 278 3.68 1.69 24.91
CA LEU A 278 2.61 1.66 25.91
C LEU A 278 3.13 1.55 27.36
N ALA A 279 4.29 0.92 27.57
CA ALA A 279 4.89 0.80 28.90
C ALA A 279 5.64 2.07 29.34
N ALA A 280 5.87 3.01 28.45
CA ALA A 280 6.58 4.27 28.70
C ALA A 280 5.64 5.46 28.97
N GLU A 281 4.33 5.26 28.82
CA GLU A 281 3.26 6.19 29.20
C GLU A 281 2.83 5.99 30.67
#